data_96bcad053aecadb1bab410eeb1f6715e
#
_entry.id   96bcad053aecadb1bab410eeb1f6715e
#
_cell.length_a   1.000
_cell.length_b   1.000
_cell.length_c   1.000
_cell.angle_alpha   90.00
_cell.angle_beta   90.00
_cell.angle_gamma   90.00
#
_symmetry.space_group_name_H-M   'P 1'
#
loop_
_entity.id
_entity.type
_entity.pdbx_description
1 polymer ?
#
loop_
_entity_poly.entity_id
_entity_poly.type
_entity_poly.pdbx_seq_one_letter_code
_entity_poly.pdbx_strand_id
1 'polypeptide(L)'
;MRNLLKYFVLHIVCFGCVFPLSAGEDSLAEVERATIQDEVISAFHNSMGFDYLTKEESSAINLDSILNYLESTKQYNTYFELERILIKSYLFRGEIRLAIDWSEQMYSKASALSHALGTALALNAISEVYSYTGRNQEAGSAHVQALEMFDQMSGEGIHVRMLLLELVEHNLRIRNFTEAAYFMTRLNRFPADSLSEQEQAVRHIFNAYCQLFKGSVKTARQHLDEVEHLREKLIPGIMQHFLIAEAMYWERIGEYEKSLTTYDAFLHTDYAEINSSLYKEVLQDKADLLVKMGRKEEAYKQYGLVFSYIKSSFEKNYPKEIDQLTTRFQADRLTYQNERDRLFSYRFYLGGIIVCTLVLFLFLYLSWKKIFRLQESKHSQEVMIRKAERAIQKKNMFLSNMSHEVRTPLNAIVGFSAVLASDDDSFDEESRKEFCEIIKVNSFQLLKLINDILDFS
;
A
#
# COMPACT_ATOMS: atom_id res chain seq x y z
N MET A 1 -16.92 5.91 11.93
CA MET A 1 -17.91 6.44 10.96
C MET A 1 -19.21 5.64 10.89
N ARG A 2 -19.24 4.30 10.86
CA ARG A 2 -20.49 3.49 10.82
C ARG A 2 -21.45 3.77 12.00
N ASN A 3 -20.93 4.11 13.16
CA ASN A 3 -21.75 4.57 14.30
C ASN A 3 -22.14 6.06 14.19
N LEU A 4 -21.32 6.89 13.59
CA LEU A 4 -21.61 8.30 13.32
C LEU A 4 -22.80 8.47 12.34
N LEU A 5 -22.81 7.69 11.25
CA LEU A 5 -23.91 7.72 10.29
C LEU A 5 -25.23 7.23 10.91
N LYS A 6 -25.20 6.21 11.80
CA LYS A 6 -26.37 5.76 12.56
C LYS A 6 -26.86 6.80 13.57
N TYR A 7 -25.94 7.50 14.25
CA TYR A 7 -26.29 8.59 15.17
C TYR A 7 -26.78 9.83 14.38
N PHE A 8 -26.20 10.09 13.20
CA PHE A 8 -26.59 11.22 12.35
C PHE A 8 -28.01 11.06 11.81
N VAL A 9 -28.38 9.90 11.29
CA VAL A 9 -29.76 9.61 10.86
C VAL A 9 -30.73 9.67 12.06
N LEU A 10 -30.32 9.27 13.26
CA LEU A 10 -31.13 9.37 14.47
C LEU A 10 -31.24 10.81 14.99
N HIS A 11 -30.16 11.63 14.85
CA HIS A 11 -30.18 13.04 15.30
C HIS A 11 -30.98 13.95 14.37
N ILE A 12 -30.93 13.76 13.06
CA ILE A 12 -31.79 14.50 12.10
C ILE A 12 -33.28 14.25 12.38
N VAL A 13 -33.64 13.02 12.78
CA VAL A 13 -35.02 12.67 13.13
C VAL A 13 -35.44 13.24 14.52
N CYS A 14 -34.51 13.44 15.45
CA CYS A 14 -34.81 13.94 16.80
C CYS A 14 -34.66 15.46 16.95
N PHE A 15 -33.82 16.13 16.16
CA PHE A 15 -33.60 17.58 16.27
C PHE A 15 -34.49 18.44 15.36
N GLY A 16 -35.25 17.83 14.47
CA GLY A 16 -36.24 18.54 13.64
C GLY A 16 -37.35 19.25 14.42
N CYS A 17 -37.34 19.23 15.74
CA CYS A 17 -38.40 19.77 16.59
C CYS A 17 -38.03 20.99 17.46
N VAL A 18 -36.79 21.54 17.41
CA VAL A 18 -36.38 22.58 18.40
C VAL A 18 -35.65 23.78 17.80
N PHE A 19 -35.74 24.09 16.53
CA PHE A 19 -35.22 25.36 16.02
C PHE A 19 -36.38 26.33 15.67
N PRO A 20 -36.25 27.62 16.04
CA PRO A 20 -37.27 28.61 15.71
C PRO A 20 -37.29 28.88 14.19
N LEU A 21 -38.48 28.92 13.64
CA LEU A 21 -38.89 29.10 12.24
C LEU A 21 -38.47 30.47 11.60
N SER A 22 -37.25 30.97 11.88
CA SER A 22 -36.80 32.27 11.30
C SER A 22 -35.43 32.24 10.62
N ALA A 23 -34.72 31.09 10.62
CA ALA A 23 -33.53 30.97 9.80
C ALA A 23 -33.93 30.47 8.41
N GLY A 24 -33.58 31.20 7.34
CA GLY A 24 -33.90 30.79 5.97
C GLY A 24 -33.31 29.43 5.62
N GLU A 25 -33.91 28.70 4.69
CA GLU A 25 -33.47 27.34 4.27
C GLU A 25 -31.98 27.29 3.91
N ASP A 26 -31.42 28.39 3.39
CA ASP A 26 -29.98 28.47 3.05
C ASP A 26 -29.06 28.47 4.29
N SER A 27 -29.48 29.10 5.40
CA SER A 27 -28.68 29.16 6.63
C SER A 27 -28.65 27.82 7.38
N LEU A 28 -29.70 27.03 7.33
CA LEU A 28 -29.77 25.69 7.89
C LEU A 28 -28.88 24.71 7.09
N ALA A 29 -28.91 24.78 5.77
CA ALA A 29 -28.05 23.99 4.90
C ALA A 29 -26.57 24.34 5.08
N GLU A 30 -26.25 25.59 5.40
CA GLU A 30 -24.87 26.04 5.67
C GLU A 30 -24.36 25.53 7.01
N VAL A 31 -25.16 25.58 8.06
CA VAL A 31 -24.81 25.01 9.38
C VAL A 31 -24.64 23.51 9.31
N GLU A 32 -25.52 22.82 8.59
CA GLU A 32 -25.41 21.36 8.39
C GLU A 32 -24.13 20.97 7.65
N ARG A 33 -23.78 21.70 6.57
CA ARG A 33 -22.51 21.48 5.84
C ARG A 33 -21.29 21.72 6.72
N ALA A 34 -21.26 22.78 7.52
CA ALA A 34 -20.17 23.08 8.43
C ALA A 34 -20.00 21.97 9.47
N THR A 35 -21.08 21.45 10.01
CA THR A 35 -21.06 20.36 10.98
C THR A 35 -20.50 19.07 10.39
N ILE A 36 -20.96 18.70 9.18
CA ILE A 36 -20.49 17.48 8.50
C ILE A 36 -18.99 17.57 8.18
N GLN A 37 -18.51 18.69 7.66
CA GLN A 37 -17.09 18.83 7.34
C GLN A 37 -16.20 18.73 8.59
N ASP A 38 -16.59 19.35 9.70
CA ASP A 38 -15.84 19.30 10.96
C ASP A 38 -15.81 17.88 11.55
N GLU A 39 -16.93 17.15 11.46
CA GLU A 39 -17.02 15.76 11.91
C GLU A 39 -16.14 14.84 11.07
N VAL A 40 -16.12 14.97 9.73
CA VAL A 40 -15.28 14.15 8.83
C VAL A 40 -13.80 14.41 9.10
N ILE A 41 -13.39 15.67 9.21
CA ILE A 41 -11.99 16.02 9.49
C ILE A 41 -11.59 15.53 10.88
N SER A 42 -12.43 15.74 11.88
CA SER A 42 -12.17 15.30 13.26
C SER A 42 -12.04 13.77 13.35
N ALA A 43 -12.91 13.02 12.68
CA ALA A 43 -12.83 11.57 12.64
C ALA A 43 -11.53 11.09 11.97
N PHE A 44 -11.14 11.71 10.86
CA PHE A 44 -9.89 11.41 10.15
C PHE A 44 -8.66 11.70 11.03
N HIS A 45 -8.62 12.84 11.70
CA HIS A 45 -7.53 13.20 12.61
C HIS A 45 -7.48 12.26 13.82
N ASN A 46 -8.62 11.95 14.44
CA ASN A 46 -8.69 11.02 15.58
C ASN A 46 -8.22 9.62 15.22
N SER A 47 -8.38 9.23 13.96
CA SER A 47 -7.91 7.94 13.44
C SER A 47 -6.45 7.96 13.01
N MET A 48 -5.75 9.07 13.10
CA MET A 48 -4.42 9.25 12.51
C MET A 48 -4.36 8.92 11.01
N GLY A 49 -5.48 9.12 10.30
CA GLY A 49 -5.60 8.81 8.89
C GLY A 49 -5.78 7.32 8.56
N PHE A 50 -6.01 6.45 9.57
CA PHE A 50 -6.32 5.03 9.35
C PHE A 50 -7.81 4.75 9.12
N ASP A 51 -8.66 5.74 9.32
CA ASP A 51 -10.07 5.68 8.90
C ASP A 51 -10.24 6.36 7.54
N TYR A 52 -11.21 5.90 6.75
CA TYR A 52 -11.44 6.40 5.39
C TYR A 52 -12.92 6.29 5.04
N LEU A 53 -13.31 7.10 4.05
CA LEU A 53 -14.68 7.11 3.57
C LEU A 53 -14.91 5.94 2.60
N THR A 54 -15.92 5.12 2.87
CA THR A 54 -16.44 4.17 1.91
C THR A 54 -17.11 4.90 0.73
N LYS A 55 -17.39 4.16 -0.35
CA LYS A 55 -18.05 4.76 -1.51
C LYS A 55 -19.46 5.26 -1.17
N GLU A 56 -20.16 4.50 -0.34
CA GLU A 56 -21.50 4.84 0.16
C GLU A 56 -21.47 6.10 1.03
N GLU A 57 -20.50 6.18 1.96
CA GLU A 57 -20.33 7.35 2.82
C GLU A 57 -19.93 8.59 2.03
N SER A 58 -18.99 8.47 1.09
CA SER A 58 -18.61 9.59 0.20
C SER A 58 -19.78 10.12 -0.62
N SER A 59 -20.65 9.23 -1.11
CA SER A 59 -21.85 9.60 -1.87
C SER A 59 -22.93 10.19 -0.97
N ALA A 60 -23.10 9.66 0.23
CA ALA A 60 -24.10 10.13 1.20
C ALA A 60 -23.78 11.54 1.74
N ILE A 61 -22.50 11.86 1.91
CA ILE A 61 -22.01 13.16 2.42
C ILE A 61 -22.04 14.23 1.33
N ASN A 62 -22.16 13.85 0.05
CA ASN A 62 -22.12 14.78 -1.09
C ASN A 62 -20.91 15.74 -1.05
N LEU A 63 -19.70 15.11 -0.93
CA LEU A 63 -18.44 15.84 -0.78
C LEU A 63 -18.19 16.88 -1.88
N ASP A 64 -18.61 16.61 -3.12
CA ASP A 64 -18.46 17.55 -4.22
C ASP A 64 -19.20 18.88 -3.95
N SER A 65 -20.40 18.80 -3.38
CA SER A 65 -21.16 20.02 -2.99
C SER A 65 -20.46 20.79 -1.87
N ILE A 66 -19.86 20.08 -0.90
CA ILE A 66 -19.11 20.70 0.20
C ILE A 66 -17.84 21.35 -0.33
N LEU A 67 -17.07 20.69 -1.18
CA LEU A 67 -15.86 21.24 -1.79
C LEU A 67 -16.16 22.50 -2.63
N ASN A 68 -17.22 22.47 -3.44
CA ASN A 68 -17.66 23.64 -4.22
C ASN A 68 -18.06 24.81 -3.31
N TYR A 69 -18.75 24.54 -2.20
CA TYR A 69 -19.11 25.58 -1.22
C TYR A 69 -17.85 26.18 -0.57
N LEU A 70 -16.92 25.35 -0.09
CA LEU A 70 -15.67 25.79 0.53
C LEU A 70 -14.79 26.61 -0.44
N GLU A 71 -14.78 26.24 -1.70
CA GLU A 71 -14.09 27.01 -2.73
C GLU A 71 -14.75 28.39 -2.95
N SER A 72 -16.08 28.43 -3.06
CA SER A 72 -16.83 29.67 -3.26
C SER A 72 -16.67 30.65 -2.08
N THR A 73 -16.53 30.09 -0.86
CA THR A 73 -16.34 30.85 0.39
C THR A 73 -14.87 31.09 0.73
N LYS A 74 -13.94 30.59 -0.10
CA LYS A 74 -12.48 30.69 0.08
C LYS A 74 -11.96 30.06 1.37
N GLN A 75 -12.63 29.05 1.89
CA GLN A 75 -12.23 28.29 3.07
C GLN A 75 -11.21 27.21 2.67
N TYR A 76 -10.07 27.61 2.13
CA TYR A 76 -9.09 26.73 1.51
C TYR A 76 -8.39 25.75 2.48
N ASN A 77 -8.23 26.09 3.78
CA ASN A 77 -7.69 25.15 4.74
C ASN A 77 -8.57 23.89 4.82
N THR A 78 -9.84 24.06 5.10
CA THR A 78 -10.84 22.97 5.19
C THR A 78 -11.02 22.27 3.85
N TYR A 79 -10.98 23.03 2.74
CA TYR A 79 -11.03 22.49 1.39
C TYR A 79 -9.94 21.46 1.14
N PHE A 80 -8.68 21.81 1.37
CA PHE A 80 -7.55 20.92 1.12
C PHE A 80 -7.48 19.76 2.12
N GLU A 81 -7.96 19.92 3.34
CA GLU A 81 -8.13 18.83 4.30
C GLU A 81 -9.10 17.76 3.80
N LEU A 82 -10.28 18.17 3.36
CA LEU A 82 -11.28 17.24 2.83
C LEU A 82 -10.83 16.60 1.52
N GLU A 83 -10.17 17.35 0.65
CA GLU A 83 -9.62 16.84 -0.61
C GLU A 83 -8.58 15.75 -0.34
N ARG A 84 -7.70 15.94 0.66
CA ARG A 84 -6.73 14.92 1.09
C ARG A 84 -7.41 13.66 1.63
N ILE A 85 -8.45 13.81 2.46
CA ILE A 85 -9.24 12.69 2.98
C ILE A 85 -9.86 11.88 1.83
N LEU A 86 -10.38 12.57 0.83
CA LEU A 86 -10.97 11.95 -0.35
C LEU A 86 -9.92 11.18 -1.17
N ILE A 87 -8.75 11.78 -1.42
CA ILE A 87 -7.64 11.13 -2.13
C ILE A 87 -7.21 9.85 -1.39
N LYS A 88 -7.04 9.94 -0.07
CA LYS A 88 -6.69 8.78 0.76
C LYS A 88 -7.76 7.68 0.69
N SER A 89 -9.03 8.07 0.70
CA SER A 89 -10.15 7.14 0.55
C SER A 89 -10.14 6.43 -0.81
N TYR A 90 -9.78 7.13 -1.89
CA TYR A 90 -9.58 6.50 -3.21
C TYR A 90 -8.43 5.48 -3.19
N LEU A 91 -7.31 5.80 -2.54
CA LEU A 91 -6.18 4.87 -2.41
C LEU A 91 -6.59 3.59 -1.68
N PHE A 92 -7.26 3.72 -0.54
CA PHE A 92 -7.72 2.56 0.23
C PHE A 92 -8.69 1.67 -0.55
N ARG A 93 -9.58 2.26 -1.34
CA ARG A 93 -10.50 1.52 -2.22
C ARG A 93 -9.84 0.95 -3.47
N GLY A 94 -8.52 1.19 -3.67
CA GLY A 94 -7.79 0.75 -4.86
C GLY A 94 -8.17 1.52 -6.14
N GLU A 95 -8.81 2.67 -6.01
CA GLU A 95 -9.18 3.58 -7.10
C GLU A 95 -7.99 4.50 -7.46
N ILE A 96 -6.83 3.88 -7.75
CA ILE A 96 -5.52 4.56 -7.85
C ILE A 96 -5.52 5.68 -8.89
N ARG A 97 -6.21 5.49 -10.02
CA ARG A 97 -6.28 6.51 -11.07
C ARG A 97 -6.95 7.78 -10.58
N LEU A 98 -8.06 7.66 -9.85
CA LEU A 98 -8.74 8.83 -9.27
C LEU A 98 -7.85 9.51 -8.24
N ALA A 99 -7.16 8.74 -7.39
CA ALA A 99 -6.23 9.30 -6.42
C ALA A 99 -5.09 10.09 -7.10
N ILE A 100 -4.55 9.61 -8.23
CA ILE A 100 -3.54 10.32 -9.02
C ILE A 100 -4.12 11.64 -9.54
N ASP A 101 -5.24 11.57 -10.27
CA ASP A 101 -5.85 12.74 -10.91
C ASP A 101 -6.19 13.83 -9.87
N TRP A 102 -6.77 13.43 -8.73
CA TRP A 102 -7.11 14.37 -7.66
C TRP A 102 -5.87 14.95 -6.95
N SER A 103 -4.84 14.15 -6.71
CA SER A 103 -3.62 14.65 -6.06
C SER A 103 -2.86 15.66 -6.92
N GLU A 104 -2.82 15.45 -8.24
CA GLU A 104 -2.23 16.40 -9.18
C GLU A 104 -3.04 17.71 -9.27
N GLN A 105 -4.36 17.61 -9.29
CA GLN A 105 -5.25 18.79 -9.28
C GLN A 105 -5.11 19.58 -7.97
N MET A 106 -5.10 18.88 -6.83
CA MET A 106 -4.89 19.49 -5.52
C MET A 106 -3.56 20.26 -5.47
N TYR A 107 -2.46 19.64 -5.93
CA TYR A 107 -1.16 20.30 -5.96
C TYR A 107 -1.15 21.52 -6.87
N SER A 108 -1.71 21.41 -8.06
CA SER A 108 -1.80 22.51 -9.02
C SER A 108 -2.60 23.68 -8.45
N LYS A 109 -3.75 23.41 -7.84
CA LYS A 109 -4.61 24.42 -7.23
C LYS A 109 -3.96 25.10 -6.02
N ALA A 110 -3.36 24.31 -5.11
CA ALA A 110 -2.66 24.83 -3.95
C ALA A 110 -1.49 25.73 -4.35
N SER A 111 -0.73 25.31 -5.37
CA SER A 111 0.40 26.08 -5.92
C SER A 111 -0.06 27.37 -6.57
N ALA A 112 -1.12 27.33 -7.38
CA ALA A 112 -1.70 28.53 -8.02
C ALA A 112 -2.20 29.56 -7.00
N LEU A 113 -2.74 29.09 -5.86
CA LEU A 113 -3.19 29.94 -4.75
C LEU A 113 -2.05 30.35 -3.82
N SER A 114 -0.83 29.86 -4.02
CA SER A 114 0.31 30.03 -3.08
C SER A 114 -0.06 29.61 -1.65
N HIS A 115 -0.85 28.53 -1.50
CA HIS A 115 -1.42 28.10 -0.24
C HIS A 115 -0.53 27.05 0.44
N ALA A 116 0.27 27.45 1.43
CA ALA A 116 1.30 26.62 2.04
C ALA A 116 0.77 25.29 2.61
N LEU A 117 -0.32 25.34 3.41
CA LEU A 117 -0.94 24.12 3.97
C LEU A 117 -1.43 23.19 2.85
N GLY A 118 -2.14 23.74 1.85
CA GLY A 118 -2.65 22.96 0.73
C GLY A 118 -1.52 22.29 -0.07
N THR A 119 -0.41 22.99 -0.29
CA THR A 119 0.76 22.43 -0.98
C THR A 119 1.40 21.29 -0.17
N ALA A 120 1.54 21.45 1.15
CA ALA A 120 2.08 20.40 2.02
C ALA A 120 1.17 19.17 2.06
N LEU A 121 -0.16 19.36 2.18
CA LEU A 121 -1.14 18.28 2.14
C LEU A 121 -1.17 17.58 0.78
N ALA A 122 -1.04 18.33 -0.32
CA ALA A 122 -0.97 17.76 -1.66
C ALA A 122 0.31 16.94 -1.88
N LEU A 123 1.47 17.43 -1.42
CA LEU A 123 2.73 16.66 -1.46
C LEU A 123 2.62 15.37 -0.64
N ASN A 124 1.97 15.43 0.50
CA ASN A 124 1.71 14.24 1.30
C ASN A 124 0.77 13.26 0.57
N ALA A 125 -0.31 13.72 -0.06
CA ALA A 125 -1.18 12.89 -0.87
C ALA A 125 -0.43 12.25 -2.06
N ILE A 126 0.37 13.02 -2.78
CA ILE A 126 1.23 12.53 -3.88
C ILE A 126 2.22 11.48 -3.39
N SER A 127 2.81 11.66 -2.20
CA SER A 127 3.74 10.67 -1.64
C SER A 127 3.07 9.34 -1.34
N GLU A 128 1.83 9.36 -0.84
CA GLU A 128 1.04 8.15 -0.64
C GLU A 128 0.71 7.47 -1.98
N VAL A 129 0.32 8.23 -3.00
CA VAL A 129 0.10 7.71 -4.37
C VAL A 129 1.37 7.05 -4.90
N TYR A 130 2.54 7.67 -4.74
CA TYR A 130 3.82 7.07 -5.14
C TYR A 130 4.13 5.79 -4.37
N SER A 131 3.87 5.76 -3.06
CA SER A 131 4.01 4.56 -2.24
C SER A 131 3.14 3.41 -2.74
N TYR A 132 1.88 3.68 -3.05
CA TYR A 132 0.93 2.68 -3.59
C TYR A 132 1.32 2.16 -4.98
N THR A 133 1.91 3.01 -5.81
CA THR A 133 2.36 2.64 -7.16
C THR A 133 3.77 2.04 -7.20
N GLY A 134 4.40 1.84 -6.02
CA GLY A 134 5.74 1.26 -5.91
C GLY A 134 6.89 2.20 -6.25
N ARG A 135 6.62 3.49 -6.44
CA ARG A 135 7.61 4.54 -6.71
C ARG A 135 8.22 5.06 -5.39
N ASN A 136 8.92 4.15 -4.71
CA ASN A 136 9.36 4.36 -3.32
C ASN A 136 10.32 5.54 -3.13
N GLN A 137 11.17 5.82 -4.13
CA GLN A 137 12.14 6.90 -4.04
C GLN A 137 11.44 8.27 -4.13
N GLU A 138 10.52 8.42 -5.06
CA GLU A 138 9.71 9.62 -5.22
C GLU A 138 8.77 9.82 -4.02
N ALA A 139 8.20 8.73 -3.50
CA ALA A 139 7.39 8.76 -2.29
C ALA A 139 8.19 9.33 -1.10
N GLY A 140 9.38 8.79 -0.83
CA GLY A 140 10.24 9.28 0.23
C GLY A 140 10.60 10.76 0.07
N SER A 141 10.94 11.18 -1.16
CA SER A 141 11.26 12.59 -1.45
C SER A 141 10.06 13.51 -1.21
N ALA A 142 8.87 13.14 -1.66
CA ALA A 142 7.67 13.95 -1.47
C ALA A 142 7.24 14.01 0.01
N HIS A 143 7.34 12.90 0.75
CA HIS A 143 7.10 12.89 2.19
C HIS A 143 8.02 13.85 2.95
N VAL A 144 9.33 13.84 2.64
CA VAL A 144 10.30 14.71 3.29
C VAL A 144 10.00 16.19 2.98
N GLN A 145 9.69 16.51 1.72
CA GLN A 145 9.30 17.88 1.34
C GLN A 145 8.03 18.34 2.07
N ALA A 146 7.02 17.48 2.18
CA ALA A 146 5.81 17.79 2.94
C ALA A 146 6.14 18.05 4.41
N LEU A 147 7.01 17.21 5.01
CA LEU A 147 7.43 17.38 6.41
C LEU A 147 8.17 18.68 6.66
N GLU A 148 9.10 19.06 5.77
CA GLU A 148 9.80 20.33 5.85
C GLU A 148 8.85 21.54 5.80
N MET A 149 7.81 21.46 4.94
CA MET A 149 6.79 22.51 4.87
C MET A 149 5.95 22.57 6.14
N PHE A 150 5.50 21.44 6.69
CA PHE A 150 4.76 21.42 7.96
C PHE A 150 5.59 21.94 9.13
N ASP A 151 6.89 21.59 9.20
CA ASP A 151 7.80 22.08 10.23
C ASP A 151 7.95 23.61 10.18
N GLN A 152 7.93 24.22 8.98
CA GLN A 152 8.00 25.67 8.81
C GLN A 152 6.72 26.41 9.22
N MET A 153 5.58 25.72 9.22
CA MET A 153 4.27 26.29 9.54
C MET A 153 4.00 26.43 11.06
N SER A 154 5.03 26.37 11.89
CA SER A 154 4.98 26.54 13.36
C SER A 154 3.98 25.62 14.08
N GLY A 155 3.76 24.45 13.57
CA GLY A 155 2.79 23.54 14.16
C GLY A 155 3.39 22.19 14.51
N GLU A 156 3.57 21.91 15.78
CA GLU A 156 3.63 20.54 16.30
C GLU A 156 2.25 19.85 16.14
N GLY A 157 1.58 20.19 15.05
CA GLY A 157 0.19 19.83 14.82
C GLY A 157 0.00 18.38 14.47
N ILE A 158 -1.28 17.99 14.36
CA ILE A 158 -1.73 16.67 13.97
C ILE A 158 -1.12 16.21 12.62
N HIS A 159 -0.94 17.13 11.66
CA HIS A 159 -0.36 16.83 10.35
C HIS A 159 1.08 16.32 10.43
N VAL A 160 1.90 16.92 11.30
CA VAL A 160 3.30 16.47 11.52
C VAL A 160 3.29 15.05 12.10
N ARG A 161 2.41 14.77 13.08
CA ARG A 161 2.33 13.46 13.70
C ARG A 161 1.86 12.39 12.71
N MET A 162 0.82 12.68 11.92
CA MET A 162 0.31 11.78 10.88
C MET A 162 1.39 11.50 9.84
N LEU A 163 2.05 12.54 9.35
CA LEU A 163 3.10 12.38 8.34
C LEU A 163 4.33 11.63 8.86
N LEU A 164 4.73 11.84 10.12
CA LEU A 164 5.78 11.05 10.75
C LEU A 164 5.42 9.57 10.80
N LEU A 165 4.16 9.26 11.09
CA LEU A 165 3.67 7.89 11.11
C LEU A 165 3.70 7.26 9.71
N GLU A 166 3.26 7.97 8.69
CA GLU A 166 3.32 7.55 7.29
C GLU A 166 4.77 7.34 6.81
N LEU A 167 5.69 8.18 7.26
CA LEU A 167 7.13 8.00 7.02
C LEU A 167 7.69 6.74 7.71
N VAL A 168 7.23 6.44 8.93
CA VAL A 168 7.58 5.19 9.62
C VAL A 168 7.07 4.00 8.81
N GLU A 169 5.79 4.00 8.44
CA GLU A 169 5.16 2.93 7.66
C GLU A 169 5.86 2.72 6.31
N HIS A 170 6.10 3.82 5.56
CA HIS A 170 6.80 3.77 4.29
C HIS A 170 8.19 3.12 4.43
N ASN A 171 8.97 3.55 5.42
CA ASN A 171 10.33 3.05 5.63
C ASN A 171 10.34 1.59 6.11
N LEU A 172 9.37 1.15 6.91
CA LEU A 172 9.21 -0.26 7.29
C LEU A 172 8.91 -1.12 6.04
N ARG A 173 8.04 -0.66 5.16
CA ARG A 173 7.67 -1.37 3.92
C ARG A 173 8.85 -1.56 2.97
N ILE A 174 9.71 -0.53 2.81
CA ILE A 174 10.92 -0.64 2.00
C ILE A 174 12.12 -1.24 2.74
N ARG A 175 11.89 -1.74 3.97
CA ARG A 175 12.90 -2.34 4.87
C ARG A 175 14.05 -1.39 5.25
N ASN A 176 13.81 -0.09 5.24
CA ASN A 176 14.74 0.93 5.75
C ASN A 176 14.49 1.17 7.25
N PHE A 177 14.88 0.20 8.07
CA PHE A 177 14.59 0.21 9.51
C PHE A 177 15.30 1.35 10.27
N THR A 178 16.40 1.86 9.74
CA THR A 178 17.13 2.99 10.34
C THR A 178 16.31 4.26 10.28
N GLU A 179 15.79 4.61 9.10
CA GLU A 179 14.92 5.76 8.92
C GLU A 179 13.58 5.61 9.64
N ALA A 180 12.99 4.41 9.59
CA ALA A 180 11.77 4.14 10.36
C ALA A 180 11.97 4.43 11.86
N ALA A 181 13.09 3.97 12.43
CA ALA A 181 13.42 4.23 13.83
C ALA A 181 13.70 5.71 14.12
N TYR A 182 14.29 6.43 13.17
CA TYR A 182 14.51 7.88 13.29
C TYR A 182 13.18 8.63 13.38
N PHE A 183 12.26 8.41 12.45
CA PHE A 183 10.95 9.06 12.46
C PHE A 183 10.11 8.63 13.67
N MET A 184 10.20 7.36 14.07
CA MET A 184 9.54 6.89 15.29
C MET A 184 10.08 7.56 16.55
N THR A 185 11.39 7.79 16.63
CA THR A 185 12.02 8.53 17.75
C THR A 185 11.51 9.97 17.80
N ARG A 186 11.31 10.61 16.64
CA ARG A 186 10.73 11.94 16.54
C ARG A 186 9.26 11.95 16.98
N LEU A 187 8.47 10.99 16.54
CA LEU A 187 7.07 10.83 16.94
C LEU A 187 6.93 10.58 18.46
N ASN A 188 7.85 9.83 19.06
CA ASN A 188 7.86 9.56 20.50
C ASN A 188 8.20 10.77 21.37
N ARG A 189 8.65 11.90 20.82
CA ARG A 189 8.89 13.14 21.58
C ARG A 189 7.61 13.88 21.96
N PHE A 190 6.50 13.61 21.25
CA PHE A 190 5.22 14.20 21.62
C PHE A 190 4.73 13.63 22.96
N PRO A 191 4.36 14.51 23.94
CA PRO A 191 3.91 14.06 25.25
C PRO A 191 2.68 13.13 25.15
N ALA A 192 2.66 12.07 25.92
CA ALA A 192 1.55 11.11 25.90
C ALA A 192 0.21 11.78 26.24
N ASP A 193 0.22 12.71 27.19
CA ASP A 193 -0.97 13.44 27.65
C ASP A 193 -1.58 14.36 26.58
N SER A 194 -0.82 14.67 25.52
CA SER A 194 -1.29 15.47 24.39
C SER A 194 -1.91 14.64 23.27
N LEU A 195 -1.91 13.31 23.41
CA LEU A 195 -2.36 12.37 22.39
C LEU A 195 -3.69 11.73 22.80
N SER A 196 -4.59 11.56 21.83
CA SER A 196 -5.81 10.77 22.04
C SER A 196 -5.50 9.28 22.31
N GLU A 197 -6.45 8.52 22.86
CA GLU A 197 -6.31 7.07 23.07
C GLU A 197 -5.91 6.35 21.76
N GLN A 198 -6.49 6.76 20.63
CA GLN A 198 -6.19 6.18 19.31
C GLN A 198 -4.76 6.50 18.86
N GLU A 199 -4.31 7.74 19.02
CA GLU A 199 -2.93 8.14 18.70
C GLU A 199 -1.91 7.39 19.56
N GLN A 200 -2.19 7.20 20.85
CA GLN A 200 -1.34 6.39 21.74
C GLN A 200 -1.27 4.95 21.28
N ALA A 201 -2.42 4.34 20.95
CA ALA A 201 -2.49 2.98 20.43
C ALA A 201 -1.65 2.82 19.15
N VAL A 202 -1.83 3.70 18.16
CA VAL A 202 -1.05 3.70 16.92
C VAL A 202 0.45 3.82 17.21
N ARG A 203 0.84 4.74 18.08
CA ARG A 203 2.25 4.93 18.48
C ARG A 203 2.83 3.66 19.09
N HIS A 204 2.10 2.96 19.95
CA HIS A 204 2.53 1.69 20.53
C HIS A 204 2.64 0.59 19.47
N ILE A 205 1.66 0.47 18.57
CA ILE A 205 1.68 -0.52 17.47
C ILE A 205 2.94 -0.34 16.61
N PHE A 206 3.23 0.89 16.18
CA PHE A 206 4.39 1.15 15.32
C PHE A 206 5.73 1.05 16.07
N ASN A 207 5.76 1.33 17.37
CA ASN A 207 6.92 0.96 18.19
C ASN A 207 7.12 -0.56 18.23
N ALA A 208 6.03 -1.34 18.38
CA ALA A 208 6.11 -2.81 18.33
C ALA A 208 6.69 -3.29 17.00
N TYR A 209 6.22 -2.77 15.85
CA TYR A 209 6.82 -3.06 14.54
C TYR A 209 8.32 -2.80 14.53
N CYS A 210 8.76 -1.60 14.93
CA CYS A 210 10.17 -1.25 14.95
C CYS A 210 10.99 -2.19 15.84
N GLN A 211 10.44 -2.62 16.99
CA GLN A 211 11.12 -3.55 17.89
C GLN A 211 11.17 -4.98 17.33
N LEU A 212 10.11 -5.45 16.66
CA LEU A 212 10.10 -6.75 15.99
C LEU A 212 11.16 -6.82 14.89
N PHE A 213 11.31 -5.77 14.10
CA PHE A 213 12.36 -5.70 13.09
C PHE A 213 13.77 -5.65 13.67
N LYS A 214 13.96 -4.99 14.83
CA LYS A 214 15.23 -5.00 15.58
C LYS A 214 15.52 -6.32 16.29
N GLY A 215 14.56 -7.26 16.34
CA GLY A 215 14.68 -8.51 17.07
C GLY A 215 14.38 -8.39 18.57
N SER A 216 13.91 -7.24 19.05
CA SER A 216 13.60 -7.00 20.47
C SER A 216 12.18 -7.44 20.82
N VAL A 217 11.94 -8.76 20.78
CA VAL A 217 10.60 -9.36 20.92
C VAL A 217 9.94 -9.03 22.26
N LYS A 218 10.73 -8.99 23.35
CA LYS A 218 10.20 -8.64 24.69
C LYS A 218 9.64 -7.23 24.74
N THR A 219 10.38 -6.26 24.17
CA THR A 219 9.93 -4.86 24.14
C THR A 219 8.74 -4.67 23.20
N ALA A 220 8.72 -5.41 22.09
CA ALA A 220 7.56 -5.42 21.20
C ALA A 220 6.30 -5.91 21.93
N ARG A 221 6.40 -6.98 22.73
CA ARG A 221 5.27 -7.47 23.54
C ARG A 221 4.76 -6.43 24.52
N GLN A 222 5.65 -5.71 25.21
CA GLN A 222 5.25 -4.63 26.13
C GLN A 222 4.40 -3.58 25.41
N HIS A 223 4.80 -3.17 24.21
CA HIS A 223 4.01 -2.23 23.43
C HIS A 223 2.65 -2.79 22.98
N LEU A 224 2.58 -4.06 22.61
CA LEU A 224 1.30 -4.69 22.25
C LEU A 224 0.37 -4.86 23.46
N ASP A 225 0.92 -5.15 24.65
CA ASP A 225 0.15 -5.25 25.89
C ASP A 225 -0.50 -3.91 26.28
N GLU A 226 0.18 -2.77 26.01
CA GLU A 226 -0.41 -1.43 26.23
C GLU A 226 -1.62 -1.17 25.30
N VAL A 227 -1.63 -1.76 24.12
CA VAL A 227 -2.74 -1.62 23.17
C VAL A 227 -3.88 -2.60 23.47
N GLU A 228 -3.58 -3.78 24.00
CA GLU A 228 -4.58 -4.82 24.29
C GLU A 228 -5.72 -4.30 25.19
N HIS A 229 -5.41 -3.39 26.13
CA HIS A 229 -6.42 -2.77 26.98
C HIS A 229 -7.43 -1.88 26.21
N LEU A 230 -7.05 -1.43 25.02
CA LEU A 230 -7.86 -0.57 24.17
C LEU A 230 -8.53 -1.34 23.03
N ARG A 231 -8.29 -2.65 22.91
CA ARG A 231 -8.67 -3.48 21.76
C ARG A 231 -10.12 -3.28 21.31
N GLU A 232 -11.06 -3.29 22.24
CA GLU A 232 -12.48 -3.12 21.94
C GLU A 232 -12.88 -1.71 21.51
N LYS A 233 -12.02 -0.73 21.80
CA LYS A 233 -12.24 0.69 21.46
C LYS A 233 -11.51 1.10 20.18
N LEU A 234 -10.62 0.25 19.64
CA LEU A 234 -9.85 0.58 18.47
C LEU A 234 -10.76 0.76 17.26
N ILE A 235 -10.53 1.82 16.52
CA ILE A 235 -11.18 1.97 15.22
C ILE A 235 -10.66 0.90 14.24
N PRO A 236 -11.48 0.50 13.24
CA PRO A 236 -11.16 -0.61 12.37
C PRO A 236 -9.78 -0.54 11.70
N GLY A 237 -9.38 0.61 11.18
CA GLY A 237 -8.08 0.77 10.54
C GLY A 237 -6.90 0.56 11.49
N ILE A 238 -6.99 1.05 12.73
CA ILE A 238 -5.96 0.84 13.76
C ILE A 238 -5.97 -0.62 14.22
N MET A 239 -7.15 -1.24 14.38
CA MET A 239 -7.27 -2.65 14.69
C MET A 239 -6.57 -3.53 13.66
N GLN A 240 -6.65 -3.19 12.37
CA GLN A 240 -5.94 -3.92 11.32
C GLN A 240 -4.43 -3.93 11.54
N HIS A 241 -3.83 -2.76 11.82
CA HIS A 241 -2.41 -2.66 12.14
C HIS A 241 -2.03 -3.40 13.42
N PHE A 242 -2.90 -3.38 14.44
CA PHE A 242 -2.68 -4.14 15.66
C PHE A 242 -2.63 -5.64 15.39
N LEU A 243 -3.59 -6.19 14.65
CA LEU A 243 -3.62 -7.61 14.28
C LEU A 243 -2.37 -8.02 13.49
N ILE A 244 -1.90 -7.20 12.56
CA ILE A 244 -0.67 -7.51 11.81
C ILE A 244 0.54 -7.53 12.76
N ALA A 245 0.67 -6.53 13.64
CA ALA A 245 1.77 -6.49 14.62
C ALA A 245 1.75 -7.70 15.56
N GLU A 246 0.57 -8.09 16.00
CA GLU A 246 0.37 -9.27 16.84
C GLU A 246 0.73 -10.57 16.09
N ALA A 247 0.30 -10.72 14.84
CA ALA A 247 0.68 -11.86 14.00
C ALA A 247 2.18 -11.96 13.80
N MET A 248 2.85 -10.85 13.48
CA MET A 248 4.31 -10.78 13.36
C MET A 248 5.01 -11.14 14.68
N TYR A 249 4.47 -10.72 15.82
CA TYR A 249 4.99 -11.10 17.13
C TYR A 249 4.94 -12.62 17.34
N TRP A 250 3.77 -13.25 17.11
CA TRP A 250 3.59 -14.69 17.23
C TRP A 250 4.52 -15.47 16.31
N GLU A 251 4.70 -14.98 15.08
CA GLU A 251 5.65 -15.57 14.14
C GLU A 251 7.10 -15.52 14.66
N ARG A 252 7.51 -14.38 15.24
CA ARG A 252 8.86 -14.19 15.77
C ARG A 252 9.22 -15.09 16.94
N ILE A 253 8.24 -15.47 17.76
CA ILE A 253 8.46 -16.42 18.88
C ILE A 253 8.21 -17.87 18.48
N GLY A 254 7.91 -18.16 17.22
CA GLY A 254 7.68 -19.51 16.72
C GLY A 254 6.28 -20.07 16.94
N GLU A 255 5.34 -19.28 17.47
CA GLU A 255 3.94 -19.65 17.70
C GLU A 255 3.14 -19.49 16.38
N TYR A 256 3.50 -20.24 15.37
CA TYR A 256 3.03 -20.10 14.00
C TYR A 256 1.52 -20.28 13.86
N GLU A 257 0.91 -21.18 14.60
CA GLU A 257 -0.56 -21.39 14.56
C GLU A 257 -1.32 -20.16 15.11
N LYS A 258 -0.79 -19.51 16.15
CA LYS A 258 -1.37 -18.25 16.65
C LYS A 258 -1.23 -17.12 15.65
N SER A 259 -0.06 -17.02 15.02
CA SER A 259 0.17 -16.06 13.95
C SER A 259 -0.83 -16.27 12.80
N LEU A 260 -1.02 -17.52 12.36
CA LEU A 260 -1.96 -17.88 11.30
C LEU A 260 -3.40 -17.49 11.67
N THR A 261 -3.82 -17.82 12.90
CA THR A 261 -5.15 -17.46 13.42
C THR A 261 -5.35 -15.94 13.46
N THR A 262 -4.30 -15.18 13.79
CA THR A 262 -4.36 -13.72 13.84
C THR A 262 -4.44 -13.11 12.43
N TYR A 263 -3.71 -13.64 11.44
CA TYR A 263 -3.90 -13.26 10.04
C TYR A 263 -5.31 -13.60 9.54
N ASP A 264 -5.87 -14.75 9.95
CA ASP A 264 -7.25 -15.10 9.62
C ASP A 264 -8.26 -14.15 10.26
N ALA A 265 -8.02 -13.73 11.50
CA ALA A 265 -8.84 -12.72 12.15
C ALA A 265 -8.84 -11.40 11.40
N PHE A 266 -7.67 -10.94 10.87
CA PHE A 266 -7.60 -9.78 9.98
C PHE A 266 -8.44 -9.98 8.73
N LEU A 267 -8.26 -11.10 8.02
CA LEU A 267 -8.91 -11.38 6.74
C LEU A 267 -10.45 -11.52 6.85
N HIS A 268 -10.97 -11.83 8.04
CA HIS A 268 -12.40 -11.91 8.32
C HIS A 268 -13.01 -10.60 8.82
N THR A 269 -12.23 -9.53 8.95
CA THR A 269 -12.79 -8.21 9.29
C THR A 269 -13.57 -7.65 8.09
N ASP A 270 -14.68 -6.95 8.35
CA ASP A 270 -15.49 -6.28 7.33
C ASP A 270 -14.70 -5.26 6.49
N TYR A 271 -13.54 -4.83 6.98
CA TYR A 271 -12.67 -3.83 6.40
C TYR A 271 -11.45 -4.41 5.67
N ALA A 272 -11.23 -5.73 5.72
CA ALA A 272 -10.03 -6.34 5.17
C ALA A 272 -9.86 -6.04 3.67
N GLU A 273 -10.91 -6.23 2.88
CA GLU A 273 -10.88 -6.00 1.43
C GLU A 273 -10.85 -4.53 1.03
N ILE A 274 -11.27 -3.64 1.93
CA ILE A 274 -11.36 -2.21 1.65
C ILE A 274 -9.97 -1.58 1.65
N ASN A 275 -9.09 -1.97 2.58
CA ASN A 275 -7.67 -1.56 2.53
C ASN A 275 -6.87 -2.50 1.61
N SER A 276 -6.91 -2.18 0.33
CA SER A 276 -6.34 -3.02 -0.73
C SER A 276 -4.85 -3.33 -0.58
N SER A 277 -4.08 -2.42 0.03
CA SER A 277 -2.63 -2.60 0.24
C SER A 277 -2.37 -3.58 1.37
N LEU A 278 -2.94 -3.35 2.55
CA LEU A 278 -2.77 -4.23 3.71
C LEU A 278 -3.34 -5.63 3.45
N TYR A 279 -4.49 -5.71 2.77
CA TYR A 279 -5.09 -7.00 2.41
C TYR A 279 -4.13 -7.86 1.59
N LYS A 280 -3.52 -7.26 0.56
CA LYS A 280 -2.52 -7.94 -0.27
C LYS A 280 -1.30 -8.39 0.56
N GLU A 281 -0.78 -7.50 1.41
CA GLU A 281 0.38 -7.80 2.27
C GLU A 281 0.08 -8.96 3.21
N VAL A 282 -1.06 -8.95 3.90
CA VAL A 282 -1.46 -10.02 4.82
C VAL A 282 -1.68 -11.35 4.10
N LEU A 283 -2.29 -11.34 2.91
CA LEU A 283 -2.41 -12.56 2.11
C LEU A 283 -1.03 -13.15 1.78
N GLN A 284 -0.05 -12.30 1.46
CA GLN A 284 1.31 -12.72 1.16
C GLN A 284 2.03 -13.22 2.39
N ASP A 285 2.00 -12.48 3.51
CA ASP A 285 2.64 -12.85 4.77
C ASP A 285 2.09 -14.18 5.30
N LYS A 286 0.76 -14.39 5.19
CA LYS A 286 0.14 -15.68 5.51
C LYS A 286 0.64 -16.81 4.63
N ALA A 287 0.82 -16.57 3.33
CA ALA A 287 1.36 -17.58 2.42
C ALA A 287 2.83 -17.92 2.79
N ASP A 288 3.64 -16.90 3.08
CA ASP A 288 5.04 -17.06 3.49
C ASP A 288 5.14 -17.82 4.82
N LEU A 289 4.24 -17.54 5.77
CA LEU A 289 4.12 -18.27 7.04
C LEU A 289 3.81 -19.75 6.80
N LEU A 290 2.84 -20.06 5.95
CA LEU A 290 2.48 -21.44 5.60
C LEU A 290 3.65 -22.21 4.96
N VAL A 291 4.49 -21.51 4.17
CA VAL A 291 5.75 -22.09 3.65
C VAL A 291 6.71 -22.43 4.79
N LYS A 292 6.89 -21.53 5.77
CA LYS A 292 7.74 -21.76 6.96
C LYS A 292 7.25 -22.94 7.80
N MET A 293 5.93 -23.12 7.89
CA MET A 293 5.29 -24.26 8.57
C MET A 293 5.39 -25.58 7.78
N GLY A 294 5.86 -25.55 6.53
CA GLY A 294 5.90 -26.72 5.65
C GLY A 294 4.55 -27.09 5.02
N ARG A 295 3.51 -26.29 5.21
CA ARG A 295 2.13 -26.49 4.68
C ARG A 295 2.03 -26.02 3.23
N LYS A 296 2.82 -26.65 2.35
CA LYS A 296 3.03 -26.19 0.96
C LYS A 296 1.74 -26.10 0.14
N GLU A 297 0.84 -27.06 0.23
CA GLU A 297 -0.42 -27.03 -0.53
C GLU A 297 -1.30 -25.83 -0.17
N GLU A 298 -1.36 -25.52 1.11
CA GLU A 298 -2.12 -24.37 1.60
C GLU A 298 -1.44 -23.05 1.20
N ALA A 299 -0.11 -23.01 1.26
CA ALA A 299 0.65 -21.88 0.77
C ALA A 299 0.38 -21.61 -0.72
N TYR A 300 0.37 -22.64 -1.57
CA TYR A 300 0.04 -22.50 -3.00
C TYR A 300 -1.38 -21.96 -3.22
N LYS A 301 -2.36 -22.43 -2.46
CA LYS A 301 -3.72 -21.89 -2.52
C LYS A 301 -3.74 -20.42 -2.14
N GLN A 302 -3.01 -20.07 -1.08
CA GLN A 302 -2.93 -18.69 -0.59
C GLN A 302 -2.25 -17.77 -1.61
N TYR A 303 -1.12 -18.18 -2.23
CA TYR A 303 -0.50 -17.43 -3.33
C TYR A 303 -1.42 -17.29 -4.54
N GLY A 304 -2.28 -18.29 -4.81
CA GLY A 304 -3.34 -18.19 -5.81
C GLY A 304 -4.32 -17.06 -5.53
N LEU A 305 -4.68 -16.84 -4.26
CA LEU A 305 -5.51 -15.69 -3.84
C LEU A 305 -4.76 -14.36 -4.01
N VAL A 306 -3.49 -14.29 -3.60
CA VAL A 306 -2.64 -13.11 -3.83
C VAL A 306 -2.61 -12.75 -5.31
N PHE A 307 -2.36 -13.74 -6.17
CA PHE A 307 -2.33 -13.53 -7.61
C PHE A 307 -3.67 -13.06 -8.18
N SER A 308 -4.77 -13.69 -7.76
CA SER A 308 -6.12 -13.30 -8.18
C SER A 308 -6.44 -11.86 -7.78
N TYR A 309 -6.05 -11.49 -6.56
CA TYR A 309 -6.26 -10.14 -6.04
C TYR A 309 -5.44 -9.10 -6.81
N ILE A 310 -4.15 -9.37 -7.03
CA ILE A 310 -3.28 -8.51 -7.83
C ILE A 310 -3.84 -8.37 -9.24
N LYS A 311 -4.24 -9.48 -9.88
CA LYS A 311 -4.83 -9.47 -11.21
C LYS A 311 -6.09 -8.61 -11.27
N SER A 312 -7.03 -8.79 -10.34
CA SER A 312 -8.27 -8.00 -10.27
C SER A 312 -7.99 -6.50 -10.04
N SER A 313 -7.03 -6.17 -9.18
CA SER A 313 -6.62 -4.80 -8.92
C SER A 313 -5.98 -4.14 -10.16
N PHE A 314 -5.15 -4.88 -10.87
CA PHE A 314 -4.54 -4.44 -12.11
C PHE A 314 -5.55 -4.29 -13.25
N GLU A 315 -6.48 -5.22 -13.43
CA GLU A 315 -7.54 -5.14 -14.45
C GLU A 315 -8.38 -3.86 -14.32
N LYS A 316 -8.59 -3.40 -13.08
CA LYS A 316 -9.28 -2.14 -12.80
C LYS A 316 -8.51 -0.88 -13.23
N ASN A 317 -7.18 -0.92 -13.10
CA ASN A 317 -6.34 0.27 -13.24
C ASN A 317 -5.52 0.29 -14.54
N TYR A 318 -5.23 -0.87 -15.16
CA TYR A 318 -4.34 -1.00 -16.32
C TYR A 318 -4.81 -2.09 -17.31
N PRO A 319 -5.95 -1.92 -18.01
CA PRO A 319 -6.52 -3.00 -18.82
C PRO A 319 -5.64 -3.49 -19.98
N LYS A 320 -4.78 -2.65 -20.58
CA LYS A 320 -3.91 -3.04 -21.72
C LYS A 320 -2.70 -3.89 -21.32
N GLU A 321 -2.08 -3.57 -20.20
CA GLU A 321 -0.92 -4.30 -19.69
C GLU A 321 -1.32 -5.68 -19.18
N ILE A 322 -2.55 -5.85 -18.76
CA ILE A 322 -3.08 -7.11 -18.24
C ILE A 322 -3.43 -8.11 -19.34
N ASP A 323 -3.92 -7.66 -20.47
CA ASP A 323 -4.14 -8.58 -21.60
C ASP A 323 -2.82 -9.25 -22.01
N GLN A 324 -1.71 -8.50 -21.99
CA GLN A 324 -0.39 -9.07 -22.27
C GLN A 324 0.12 -10.00 -21.18
N LEU A 325 -0.07 -9.66 -19.90
CA LEU A 325 0.27 -10.51 -18.75
C LEU A 325 -0.60 -11.75 -18.70
N THR A 326 -1.91 -11.61 -18.95
CA THR A 326 -2.86 -12.73 -18.97
C THR A 326 -2.52 -13.70 -20.09
N THR A 327 -2.16 -13.19 -21.29
CA THR A 327 -1.75 -14.01 -22.43
C THR A 327 -0.46 -14.78 -22.14
N ARG A 328 0.53 -14.12 -21.53
CA ARG A 328 1.78 -14.78 -21.10
C ARG A 328 1.52 -15.84 -20.02
N PHE A 329 0.74 -15.50 -19.01
CA PHE A 329 0.41 -16.43 -17.92
C PHE A 329 -0.42 -17.64 -18.38
N GLN A 330 -1.37 -17.43 -19.31
CA GLN A 330 -2.11 -18.54 -19.92
C GLN A 330 -1.18 -19.43 -20.77
N ALA A 331 -0.23 -18.83 -21.49
CA ALA A 331 0.79 -19.57 -22.23
C ALA A 331 1.70 -20.37 -21.27
N ASP A 332 2.17 -19.75 -20.20
CA ASP A 332 3.00 -20.41 -19.17
C ASP A 332 2.21 -21.49 -18.42
N ARG A 333 0.93 -21.25 -18.12
CA ARG A 333 0.04 -22.23 -17.50
C ARG A 333 -0.22 -23.42 -18.41
N LEU A 334 -0.43 -23.18 -19.70
CA LEU A 334 -0.59 -24.22 -20.72
C LEU A 334 0.70 -25.04 -20.90
N THR A 335 1.84 -24.38 -20.91
CA THR A 335 3.15 -25.08 -20.93
C THR A 335 3.36 -25.90 -19.67
N TYR A 336 3.06 -25.35 -18.49
CA TYR A 336 3.14 -26.06 -17.21
C TYR A 336 2.14 -27.23 -17.13
N GLN A 337 0.89 -27.05 -17.61
CA GLN A 337 -0.08 -28.14 -17.70
C GLN A 337 0.36 -29.22 -18.69
N ASN A 338 0.88 -28.83 -19.86
CA ASN A 338 1.44 -29.75 -20.83
C ASN A 338 2.68 -30.48 -20.30
N GLU A 339 3.53 -29.83 -19.54
CA GLU A 339 4.67 -30.49 -18.87
C GLU A 339 4.19 -31.43 -17.76
N ARG A 340 3.18 -31.03 -16.99
CA ARG A 340 2.59 -31.87 -15.95
C ARG A 340 1.88 -33.09 -16.55
N ASP A 341 1.14 -32.90 -17.62
CA ASP A 341 0.46 -34.01 -18.33
C ASP A 341 1.45 -34.91 -19.07
N ARG A 342 2.55 -34.35 -19.60
CA ARG A 342 3.70 -35.12 -20.05
C ARG A 342 4.34 -35.94 -18.91
N LEU A 343 4.58 -35.32 -17.75
CA LEU A 343 5.12 -35.98 -16.56
C LEU A 343 4.15 -37.03 -16.04
N PHE A 344 2.83 -36.80 -16.11
CA PHE A 344 1.81 -37.77 -15.75
C PHE A 344 1.78 -38.94 -16.74
N SER A 345 1.81 -38.67 -18.03
CA SER A 345 1.92 -39.67 -19.10
C SER A 345 3.23 -40.45 -18.96
N TYR A 346 4.36 -39.78 -18.71
CA TYR A 346 5.64 -40.43 -18.42
C TYR A 346 5.57 -41.33 -17.17
N ARG A 347 4.91 -40.90 -16.10
CA ARG A 347 4.69 -41.70 -14.90
C ARG A 347 3.80 -42.91 -15.20
N PHE A 348 2.79 -42.77 -16.06
CA PHE A 348 1.93 -43.87 -16.49
C PHE A 348 2.68 -44.86 -17.36
N TYR A 349 3.51 -44.40 -18.31
CA TYR A 349 4.42 -45.23 -19.07
C TYR A 349 5.49 -45.89 -18.22
N LEU A 350 6.06 -45.13 -17.26
CA LEU A 350 7.01 -45.65 -16.29
C LEU A 350 6.35 -46.71 -15.39
N GLY A 351 5.10 -46.48 -14.95
CA GLY A 351 4.32 -47.46 -14.21
C GLY A 351 4.08 -48.74 -15.00
N GLY A 352 3.72 -48.59 -16.28
CA GLY A 352 3.60 -49.72 -17.22
C GLY A 352 4.92 -50.46 -17.42
N ILE A 353 6.02 -49.73 -17.56
CA ILE A 353 7.37 -50.32 -17.69
C ILE A 353 7.82 -50.98 -16.37
N ILE A 354 7.48 -50.38 -15.19
CA ILE A 354 7.75 -51.00 -13.90
C ILE A 354 6.93 -52.27 -13.69
N VAL A 355 5.67 -52.31 -14.14
CA VAL A 355 4.86 -53.52 -14.12
C VAL A 355 5.41 -54.58 -15.07
N CYS A 356 5.81 -54.19 -16.28
CA CYS A 356 6.51 -55.09 -17.21
C CYS A 356 7.89 -55.53 -16.69
N THR A 357 8.63 -54.63 -16.03
CA THR A 357 9.94 -54.98 -15.43
C THR A 357 9.79 -55.73 -14.12
N LEU A 358 8.69 -55.56 -13.34
CA LEU A 358 8.39 -56.44 -12.20
C LEU A 358 8.09 -57.89 -12.66
N VAL A 359 7.45 -58.08 -13.80
CA VAL A 359 7.31 -59.41 -14.44
C VAL A 359 8.67 -59.95 -14.95
N LEU A 360 9.55 -59.01 -15.42
CA LEU A 360 10.93 -59.32 -15.77
C LEU A 360 11.87 -59.40 -14.54
N PHE A 361 11.49 -58.81 -13.41
CA PHE A 361 12.31 -58.74 -12.18
C PHE A 361 12.45 -60.10 -11.48
N LEU A 362 11.52 -61.00 -11.69
CA LEU A 362 11.76 -62.39 -11.33
C LEU A 362 12.99 -62.95 -12.09
N PHE A 363 13.40 -62.26 -13.16
CA PHE A 363 14.56 -62.66 -14.00
C PHE A 363 15.83 -61.84 -13.74
N LEU A 364 15.75 -60.68 -13.01
CA LEU A 364 16.88 -59.73 -12.99
C LEU A 364 17.19 -59.18 -11.59
N TYR A 365 17.59 -60.10 -10.72
CA TYR A 365 18.32 -59.80 -9.46
C TYR A 365 19.59 -58.95 -9.70
N LEU A 366 19.93 -58.73 -10.99
CA LEU A 366 21.13 -58.01 -11.41
C LEU A 366 20.90 -56.47 -11.64
N SER A 367 19.67 -55.98 -11.63
CA SER A 367 19.42 -54.56 -11.93
C SER A 367 19.45 -53.62 -10.70
N TRP A 368 19.59 -54.13 -9.49
CA TRP A 368 19.56 -53.31 -8.25
C TRP A 368 20.69 -52.27 -8.20
N LYS A 369 21.82 -52.58 -8.84
CA LYS A 369 22.95 -51.65 -8.91
C LYS A 369 22.73 -50.42 -9.81
N LYS A 370 21.73 -50.45 -10.68
CA LYS A 370 21.40 -49.33 -11.59
C LYS A 370 20.49 -48.28 -10.96
N ILE A 371 19.66 -48.68 -10.00
CA ILE A 371 18.70 -47.76 -9.32
C ILE A 371 19.43 -46.76 -8.42
N PHE A 372 20.54 -47.19 -7.80
CA PHE A 372 21.31 -46.33 -6.91
C PHE A 372 21.94 -45.13 -7.67
N ARG A 373 22.37 -45.34 -8.93
CA ARG A 373 22.94 -44.27 -9.78
C ARG A 373 21.90 -43.25 -10.29
N LEU A 374 20.62 -43.64 -10.34
CA LEU A 374 19.54 -42.76 -10.77
C LEU A 374 19.14 -41.75 -9.68
N GLN A 375 19.28 -42.09 -8.40
CA GLN A 375 19.04 -41.18 -7.29
C GLN A 375 20.10 -40.05 -7.20
N GLU A 376 21.36 -40.38 -7.50
CA GLU A 376 22.45 -39.39 -7.52
C GLU A 376 22.25 -38.33 -8.65
N SER A 377 21.75 -38.79 -9.80
CA SER A 377 21.43 -37.90 -10.94
C SER A 377 20.24 -36.95 -10.67
N LYS A 378 19.22 -37.42 -9.92
CA LYS A 378 18.08 -36.57 -9.52
C LYS A 378 18.50 -35.47 -8.57
N HIS A 379 19.39 -35.76 -7.63
CA HIS A 379 19.88 -34.75 -6.69
C HIS A 379 20.67 -33.63 -7.39
N SER A 380 21.45 -34.01 -8.41
CA SER A 380 22.19 -33.05 -9.27
C SER A 380 21.24 -32.15 -10.10
N GLN A 381 20.16 -32.72 -10.63
CA GLN A 381 19.16 -31.95 -11.39
C GLN A 381 18.35 -30.97 -10.50
N GLU A 382 17.98 -31.36 -9.27
CA GLU A 382 17.30 -30.47 -8.32
C GLU A 382 18.16 -29.26 -7.92
N VAL A 383 19.47 -29.47 -7.79
CA VAL A 383 20.42 -28.38 -7.53
C VAL A 383 20.51 -27.41 -8.73
N MET A 384 20.43 -27.93 -9.97
CA MET A 384 20.43 -27.06 -11.17
C MET A 384 19.14 -26.25 -11.33
N ILE A 385 17.98 -26.86 -11.06
CA ILE A 385 16.67 -26.16 -11.12
C ILE A 385 16.65 -25.02 -10.11
N ARG A 386 17.07 -25.25 -8.87
CA ARG A 386 17.18 -24.18 -7.85
C ARG A 386 18.15 -23.05 -8.24
N LYS A 387 19.22 -23.37 -9.00
CA LYS A 387 20.13 -22.33 -9.54
C LYS A 387 19.48 -21.51 -10.63
N ALA A 388 18.70 -22.14 -11.52
CA ALA A 388 17.98 -21.44 -12.59
C ALA A 388 16.86 -20.54 -12.05
N GLU A 389 16.09 -21.00 -11.06
CA GLU A 389 15.05 -20.20 -10.39
C GLU A 389 15.62 -18.94 -9.72
N ARG A 390 16.76 -19.08 -9.04
CA ARG A 390 17.46 -17.91 -8.44
C ARG A 390 17.97 -16.92 -9.48
N ALA A 391 18.39 -17.39 -10.65
CA ALA A 391 18.83 -16.52 -11.74
C ALA A 391 17.64 -15.73 -12.34
N ILE A 392 16.48 -16.37 -12.50
CA ILE A 392 15.25 -15.75 -12.99
C ILE A 392 14.73 -14.68 -12.00
N GLN A 393 14.74 -14.99 -10.70
CA GLN A 393 14.35 -14.04 -9.67
C GLN A 393 15.23 -12.78 -9.67
N LYS A 394 16.56 -12.96 -9.79
CA LYS A 394 17.49 -11.83 -9.90
C LYS A 394 17.25 -10.98 -11.15
N LYS A 395 16.98 -11.63 -12.30
CA LYS A 395 16.64 -10.94 -13.54
C LYS A 395 15.35 -10.14 -13.43
N ASN A 396 14.30 -10.72 -12.81
CA ASN A 396 13.02 -10.05 -12.63
C ASN A 396 13.11 -8.85 -11.69
N MET A 397 13.90 -8.97 -10.62
CA MET A 397 14.15 -7.86 -9.70
C MET A 397 14.94 -6.72 -10.37
N PHE A 398 15.94 -7.07 -11.20
CA PHE A 398 16.68 -6.10 -12.00
C PHE A 398 15.77 -5.33 -12.97
N LEU A 399 14.92 -6.03 -13.73
CA LEU A 399 13.98 -5.41 -14.67
C LEU A 399 12.93 -4.53 -13.97
N SER A 400 12.45 -4.96 -12.79
CA SER A 400 11.52 -4.17 -11.99
C SER A 400 12.15 -2.85 -11.53
N ASN A 401 13.36 -2.91 -11.01
CA ASN A 401 14.08 -1.72 -10.56
C ASN A 401 14.37 -0.76 -11.73
N MET A 402 14.80 -1.30 -12.87
CA MET A 402 15.07 -0.49 -14.07
C MET A 402 13.82 0.22 -14.59
N SER A 403 12.66 -0.44 -14.56
CA SER A 403 11.40 0.18 -14.96
C SER A 403 11.04 1.39 -14.08
N HIS A 404 11.35 1.34 -12.79
CA HIS A 404 11.15 2.45 -11.87
C HIS A 404 12.10 3.61 -12.16
N GLU A 405 13.37 3.31 -12.37
CA GLU A 405 14.38 4.34 -12.60
C GLU A 405 14.23 5.06 -13.95
N VAL A 406 13.69 4.37 -14.97
CA VAL A 406 13.35 4.98 -16.27
C VAL A 406 12.13 5.91 -16.16
N ARG A 407 11.12 5.52 -15.35
CA ARG A 407 9.85 6.26 -15.27
C ARG A 407 10.02 7.65 -14.66
N THR A 408 10.89 7.78 -13.67
CA THR A 408 11.10 9.05 -12.94
C THR A 408 11.57 10.19 -13.86
N PRO A 409 12.70 10.07 -14.58
CA PRO A 409 13.14 11.14 -15.47
C PRO A 409 12.17 11.34 -16.64
N LEU A 410 11.53 10.27 -17.13
CA LEU A 410 10.55 10.37 -18.22
C LEU A 410 9.33 11.22 -17.81
N ASN A 411 8.80 10.99 -16.60
CA ASN A 411 7.67 11.77 -16.11
C ASN A 411 8.03 13.25 -15.87
N ALA A 412 9.25 13.52 -15.39
CA ALA A 412 9.73 14.90 -15.26
C ALA A 412 9.81 15.59 -16.63
N ILE A 413 10.36 14.92 -17.65
CA ILE A 413 10.43 15.45 -19.01
C ILE A 413 9.03 15.75 -19.55
N VAL A 414 8.11 14.79 -19.46
CA VAL A 414 6.73 14.92 -19.96
C VAL A 414 5.98 16.04 -19.21
N GLY A 415 6.08 16.05 -17.88
CA GLY A 415 5.40 17.04 -17.04
C GLY A 415 5.86 18.46 -17.34
N PHE A 416 7.15 18.72 -17.32
CA PHE A 416 7.68 20.05 -17.59
C PHE A 416 7.56 20.46 -19.07
N SER A 417 7.58 19.51 -20.00
CA SER A 417 7.29 19.79 -21.41
C SER A 417 5.83 20.20 -21.62
N ALA A 418 4.89 19.57 -20.91
CA ALA A 418 3.47 19.93 -20.96
C ALA A 418 3.23 21.33 -20.38
N VAL A 419 3.93 21.70 -19.31
CA VAL A 419 3.89 23.04 -18.73
C VAL A 419 4.44 24.09 -19.69
N LEU A 420 5.56 23.79 -20.35
CA LEU A 420 6.15 24.70 -21.35
C LEU A 420 5.31 24.84 -22.64
N ALA A 421 4.52 23.81 -22.97
CA ALA A 421 3.62 23.80 -24.13
C ALA A 421 2.25 24.45 -23.85
N SER A 422 1.92 24.74 -22.59
CA SER A 422 0.72 25.51 -22.27
C SER A 422 0.96 26.99 -22.60
N ASP A 423 0.02 27.60 -23.31
CA ASP A 423 0.03 29.04 -23.66
C ASP A 423 -0.23 29.96 -22.45
N ASP A 424 0.28 29.58 -21.28
CA ASP A 424 0.08 30.35 -20.07
C ASP A 424 1.19 31.43 -19.95
N ASP A 425 0.83 32.67 -20.21
CA ASP A 425 1.70 33.86 -20.10
C ASP A 425 2.13 34.18 -18.65
N SER A 426 1.76 33.35 -17.68
CA SER A 426 2.05 33.55 -16.26
C SER A 426 3.49 33.19 -15.84
N PHE A 427 4.24 32.52 -16.69
CA PHE A 427 5.64 32.12 -16.39
C PHE A 427 6.63 33.17 -16.92
N ASP A 428 7.43 33.70 -16.03
CA ASP A 428 8.55 34.56 -16.41
C ASP A 428 9.63 33.78 -17.18
N GLU A 429 10.50 34.51 -17.86
CA GLU A 429 11.55 33.91 -18.70
C GLU A 429 12.59 33.10 -17.89
N GLU A 430 12.69 33.38 -16.59
CA GLU A 430 13.56 32.69 -15.66
C GLU A 430 12.99 31.31 -15.29
N SER A 431 11.70 31.22 -15.00
CA SER A 431 10.97 29.97 -14.77
C SER A 431 10.98 29.05 -16.00
N ARG A 432 10.79 29.62 -17.20
CA ARG A 432 10.86 28.87 -18.46
C ARG A 432 12.26 28.27 -18.68
N LYS A 433 13.33 29.03 -18.36
CA LYS A 433 14.71 28.52 -18.43
C LYS A 433 14.97 27.41 -17.42
N GLU A 434 14.44 27.54 -16.21
CA GLU A 434 14.54 26.51 -15.16
C GLU A 434 13.86 25.22 -15.61
N PHE A 435 12.66 25.29 -16.17
CA PHE A 435 11.97 24.11 -16.69
C PHE A 435 12.73 23.45 -17.86
N CYS A 436 13.28 24.25 -18.77
CA CYS A 436 14.14 23.73 -19.83
C CYS A 436 15.39 23.02 -19.29
N GLU A 437 16.02 23.55 -18.24
CA GLU A 437 17.18 22.92 -17.62
C GLU A 437 16.80 21.62 -16.91
N ILE A 438 15.64 21.59 -16.23
CA ILE A 438 15.10 20.36 -15.63
C ILE A 438 14.87 19.28 -16.69
N ILE A 439 14.24 19.62 -17.82
CA ILE A 439 14.02 18.70 -18.94
C ILE A 439 15.35 18.18 -19.47
N LYS A 440 16.31 19.05 -19.67
CA LYS A 440 17.64 18.72 -20.18
C LYS A 440 18.40 17.79 -19.24
N VAL A 441 18.43 18.10 -17.95
CA VAL A 441 19.07 17.26 -16.92
C VAL A 441 18.45 15.88 -16.89
N ASN A 442 17.12 15.79 -16.87
CA ASN A 442 16.41 14.51 -16.85
C ASN A 442 16.58 13.72 -18.16
N SER A 443 16.69 14.40 -19.30
CA SER A 443 17.00 13.76 -20.60
C SER A 443 18.39 13.15 -20.60
N PHE A 444 19.39 13.83 -20.07
CA PHE A 444 20.75 13.30 -19.92
C PHE A 444 20.79 12.13 -18.93
N GLN A 445 20.05 12.22 -17.82
CA GLN A 445 19.93 11.12 -16.86
C GLN A 445 19.30 9.89 -17.50
N LEU A 446 18.22 10.08 -18.28
CA LEU A 446 17.55 8.99 -18.98
C LEU A 446 18.48 8.35 -20.02
N LEU A 447 19.20 9.16 -20.79
CA LEU A 447 20.16 8.68 -21.81
C LEU A 447 21.30 7.88 -21.18
N LYS A 448 21.84 8.35 -20.06
CA LYS A 448 22.87 7.66 -19.29
C LYS A 448 22.32 6.31 -18.78
N LEU A 449 21.12 6.30 -18.23
CA LEU A 449 20.50 5.09 -17.69
C LEU A 449 20.22 4.06 -18.79
N ILE A 450 19.81 4.51 -19.99
CA ILE A 450 19.64 3.64 -21.17
C ILE A 450 20.98 3.05 -21.60
N ASN A 451 22.04 3.86 -21.64
CA ASN A 451 23.37 3.36 -21.97
C ASN A 451 23.89 2.36 -20.93
N ASP A 452 23.70 2.67 -19.63
CA ASP A 452 24.06 1.75 -18.55
C ASP A 452 23.30 0.40 -18.65
N ILE A 453 22.02 0.42 -19.08
CA ILE A 453 21.23 -0.80 -19.35
C ILE A 453 21.77 -1.57 -20.56
N LEU A 454 22.13 -0.85 -21.63
CA LEU A 454 22.68 -1.46 -22.87
C LEU A 454 24.07 -2.06 -22.63
N ASP A 455 24.90 -1.41 -21.82
CA ASP A 455 26.23 -1.91 -21.47
C ASP A 455 26.16 -3.14 -20.56
N PHE A 456 25.04 -3.35 -19.85
CA PHE A 456 24.77 -4.52 -19.02
C PHE A 456 24.05 -5.67 -19.74
N SER A 457 23.48 -5.47 -20.92
CA SER A 457 22.78 -6.49 -21.70
C SER A 457 23.68 -7.23 -22.67
#